data_31eac926e30764dbdf185a6b537d2db4
#
_entry.id   31eac926e30764dbdf185a6b537d2db4
#
_cell.length_a   1.000
_cell.length_b   1.000
_cell.length_c   1.000
_cell.angle_alpha   90.00
_cell.angle_beta   90.00
_cell.angle_gamma   90.00
#
_symmetry.space_group_name_H-M   'P 1'
#
loop_
_entity.id
_entity.type
_entity.pdbx_description
1 polymer ?
#
loop_
_entity_poly.entity_id
_entity_poly.type
_entity_poly.pdbx_seq_one_letter_code
_entity_poly.pdbx_strand_id
1 'polypeptide(L)'
;MVTFFRFSSKPACILACALALCVGCNDDDKKGGTSSKESLALTSFHPNYGKYQEKVILQGKGFGDPSQMRVYFNQRKAPVIGVSRDGTELYVQAPRLPGDTCVISVSNGKDSLSYEETFAYTVSTTVTTVCGNGTGIYKAGDLSEAQVSPYYCCVDSSENVFVIDHSSSNGDGGSVNGIARIDFKTNELVTISTQYYANVPCVDPVTQKVMAPTETTVGMFVEMDPKEMWGLRVRDFGAKIDWSKSSAGRPANGYKHTFVVNPYDGFIYTRFYYGQVVKINPVTYEAEVVCDTPNGDSFG
;
A
#
# COMPACT_ATOMS: atom_id res chain seq x y z
N MET A 1 -41.76 20.69 6.27
CA MET A 1 -42.83 19.71 6.53
C MET A 1 -42.12 18.35 6.58
N VAL A 2 -41.97 17.83 7.78
CA VAL A 2 -41.19 16.64 8.14
C VAL A 2 -42.16 15.48 8.19
N THR A 3 -41.82 14.35 7.62
CA THR A 3 -42.54 13.11 7.89
C THR A 3 -41.57 11.97 8.13
N PHE A 4 -41.48 11.60 9.42
CA PHE A 4 -40.80 10.39 9.90
C PHE A 4 -41.74 9.19 9.67
N PHE A 5 -41.17 8.07 9.19
CA PHE A 5 -41.79 6.74 9.34
C PHE A 5 -41.01 5.88 10.31
N ARG A 6 -41.62 5.68 11.48
CA ARG A 6 -41.31 4.62 12.44
C ARG A 6 -42.02 3.33 12.01
N PHE A 7 -41.33 2.18 12.03
CA PHE A 7 -42.01 0.90 12.11
C PHE A 7 -41.61 0.18 13.40
N SER A 8 -42.68 -0.21 14.10
CA SER A 8 -42.72 -0.81 15.43
C SER A 8 -42.95 -2.34 15.31
N SER A 9 -42.17 -3.07 16.04
CA SER A 9 -42.35 -4.25 16.89
C SER A 9 -43.49 -5.26 16.70
N LYS A 10 -43.10 -6.57 16.60
CA LYS A 10 -43.50 -7.79 17.33
C LYS A 10 -45.01 -8.22 17.33
N PRO A 11 -45.38 -9.48 17.66
CA PRO A 11 -44.66 -10.60 18.29
C PRO A 11 -44.94 -12.04 17.74
N ALA A 12 -44.16 -12.96 18.26
CA ALA A 12 -44.24 -14.39 18.48
C ALA A 12 -45.57 -15.17 18.25
N CYS A 13 -45.43 -16.36 17.68
CA CYS A 13 -46.28 -17.50 18.08
C CYS A 13 -45.50 -18.82 18.05
N ILE A 14 -45.51 -19.48 19.19
CA ILE A 14 -45.08 -20.83 19.52
C ILE A 14 -46.11 -21.78 18.96
N LEU A 15 -45.70 -22.89 18.34
CA LEU A 15 -46.47 -24.13 18.47
C LEU A 15 -45.57 -25.38 18.31
N ALA A 16 -45.57 -26.17 19.32
CA ALA A 16 -44.96 -27.50 19.42
C ALA A 16 -45.93 -28.57 18.90
N CYS A 17 -45.38 -29.69 18.51
CA CYS A 17 -45.92 -31.08 18.55
C CYS A 17 -45.36 -31.84 17.35
N ALA A 18 -44.95 -33.07 17.34
CA ALA A 18 -44.93 -34.20 18.25
C ALA A 18 -44.19 -35.34 17.54
N LEU A 19 -43.70 -36.27 18.30
CA LEU A 19 -43.03 -37.52 17.93
C LEU A 19 -43.75 -38.35 16.86
N ALA A 20 -42.94 -38.98 15.98
CA ALA A 20 -43.25 -40.29 15.45
C ALA A 20 -41.95 -41.08 15.21
N LEU A 21 -41.75 -42.10 16.02
CA LEU A 21 -40.75 -43.16 15.84
C LEU A 21 -41.22 -44.08 14.71
N CYS A 22 -40.36 -44.30 13.71
CA CYS A 22 -40.43 -45.48 12.87
C CYS A 22 -39.02 -46.06 12.72
N VAL A 23 -38.85 -47.21 13.34
CA VAL A 23 -37.74 -48.14 13.15
C VAL A 23 -37.97 -48.84 11.82
N GLY A 24 -36.97 -48.80 10.98
CA GLY A 24 -36.91 -49.57 9.73
C GLY A 24 -35.44 -49.80 9.39
N CYS A 25 -34.92 -50.94 9.75
CA CYS A 25 -33.71 -51.50 9.17
C CYS A 25 -33.93 -51.83 7.69
N ASN A 26 -33.05 -51.42 6.85
CA ASN A 26 -32.68 -52.16 5.67
C ASN A 26 -31.25 -51.87 5.29
N ASP A 27 -30.46 -52.91 5.29
CA ASP A 27 -29.13 -52.99 4.73
C ASP A 27 -29.19 -52.72 3.22
N ASP A 28 -28.41 -51.81 2.75
CA ASP A 28 -27.85 -51.87 1.39
C ASP A 28 -26.58 -51.03 1.31
N ASP A 29 -25.50 -51.75 1.05
CA ASP A 29 -24.17 -51.24 0.73
C ASP A 29 -24.19 -50.17 -0.39
N LYS A 30 -23.95 -48.93 -0.02
CA LYS A 30 -23.35 -47.96 -0.94
C LYS A 30 -22.26 -47.21 -0.22
N LYS A 31 -21.00 -47.58 -0.55
CA LYS A 31 -19.82 -46.76 -0.32
C LYS A 31 -20.05 -45.34 -0.88
N GLY A 32 -20.53 -44.48 -0.05
CA GLY A 32 -20.48 -43.04 -0.23
C GLY A 32 -19.54 -42.50 0.82
N GLY A 33 -18.33 -42.20 0.45
CA GLY A 33 -17.32 -41.57 1.35
C GLY A 33 -17.89 -40.27 1.90
N THR A 34 -18.41 -40.31 3.10
CA THR A 34 -18.62 -39.15 3.93
C THR A 34 -17.23 -38.66 4.33
N SER A 35 -16.67 -37.73 3.57
CA SER A 35 -15.53 -36.95 4.01
C SER A 35 -15.95 -36.19 5.27
N SER A 36 -15.73 -36.82 6.43
CA SER A 36 -15.69 -36.11 7.70
C SER A 36 -14.56 -35.10 7.56
N LYS A 37 -14.91 -33.82 7.37
CA LYS A 37 -13.91 -32.77 7.39
C LYS A 37 -13.22 -32.83 8.73
N GLU A 38 -11.99 -33.36 8.76
CA GLU A 38 -11.15 -33.33 9.95
C GLU A 38 -11.06 -31.90 10.48
N SER A 39 -11.17 -31.74 11.78
CA SER A 39 -10.94 -30.45 12.44
C SER A 39 -9.50 -30.02 12.24
N LEU A 40 -9.28 -28.73 12.09
CA LEU A 40 -7.94 -28.16 12.00
C LEU A 40 -7.15 -28.53 13.26
N ALA A 41 -5.96 -29.09 13.09
CA ALA A 41 -4.99 -29.35 14.14
C ALA A 41 -3.59 -29.04 13.65
N LEU A 42 -2.78 -28.40 14.47
CA LEU A 42 -1.41 -28.02 14.15
C LEU A 42 -0.45 -28.84 15.01
N THR A 43 0.65 -29.33 14.42
CA THR A 43 1.64 -30.16 15.13
C THR A 43 3.00 -29.49 15.19
N SER A 44 3.60 -29.18 14.07
CA SER A 44 4.93 -28.59 13.97
C SER A 44 5.08 -27.85 12.65
N PHE A 45 6.20 -27.17 12.47
CA PHE A 45 6.58 -26.59 11.19
C PHE A 45 8.10 -26.60 11.04
N HIS A 46 8.57 -26.56 9.82
CA HIS A 46 10.00 -26.45 9.51
C HIS A 46 10.24 -25.74 8.17
N PRO A 47 11.36 -25.02 7.99
CA PRO A 47 12.27 -24.64 9.07
C PRO A 47 11.61 -23.68 10.08
N ASN A 48 12.15 -23.62 11.30
CA ASN A 48 11.68 -22.68 12.32
C ASN A 48 12.43 -21.35 12.32
N TYR A 49 13.25 -21.13 11.30
CA TYR A 49 13.92 -19.86 11.02
C TYR A 49 14.02 -19.63 9.52
N GLY A 50 14.16 -18.37 9.12
CA GLY A 50 14.36 -18.03 7.72
C GLY A 50 14.19 -16.54 7.45
N LYS A 51 14.18 -16.19 6.18
CA LYS A 51 14.09 -14.82 5.67
C LYS A 51 12.85 -14.67 4.79
N TYR A 52 12.68 -13.51 4.18
CA TYR A 52 11.63 -13.28 3.18
C TYR A 52 11.65 -14.35 2.09
N GLN A 53 10.46 -14.88 1.77
CA GLN A 53 10.22 -15.98 0.82
C GLN A 53 10.82 -17.34 1.24
N GLU A 54 11.27 -17.50 2.49
CA GLU A 54 11.60 -18.82 3.01
C GLU A 54 10.41 -19.76 2.86
N LYS A 55 10.65 -20.94 2.31
CA LYS A 55 9.61 -21.97 2.17
C LYS A 55 9.46 -22.68 3.50
N VAL A 56 8.29 -22.58 4.08
CA VAL A 56 7.95 -23.21 5.36
C VAL A 56 6.86 -24.24 5.13
N ILE A 57 7.11 -25.45 5.66
CA ILE A 57 6.16 -26.55 5.64
C ILE A 57 5.48 -26.59 7.01
N LEU A 58 4.20 -26.35 7.02
CA LEU A 58 3.35 -26.41 8.22
C LEU A 58 2.72 -27.80 8.28
N GLN A 59 2.91 -28.50 9.39
CA GLN A 59 2.41 -29.85 9.61
C GLN A 59 1.19 -29.84 10.54
N GLY A 60 0.23 -30.67 10.21
CA GLY A 60 -1.03 -30.71 10.96
C GLY A 60 -2.05 -31.66 10.35
N LYS A 61 -3.32 -31.34 10.55
CA LYS A 61 -4.46 -32.04 9.96
C LYS A 61 -5.55 -31.05 9.60
N GLY A 62 -6.42 -31.46 8.68
CA GLY A 62 -7.57 -30.66 8.29
C GLY A 62 -7.20 -29.46 7.40
N PHE A 63 -6.03 -29.46 6.77
CA PHE A 63 -5.69 -28.55 5.72
C PHE A 63 -6.50 -28.88 4.47
N GLY A 64 -7.42 -27.99 4.14
CA GLY A 64 -8.36 -28.18 3.03
C GLY A 64 -7.86 -27.54 1.74
N ASP A 65 -8.79 -26.97 0.97
CA ASP A 65 -8.48 -26.25 -0.25
C ASP A 65 -7.50 -25.09 0.03
N PRO A 66 -6.35 -25.03 -0.68
CA PRO A 66 -5.38 -23.93 -0.51
C PRO A 66 -5.98 -22.53 -0.65
N SER A 67 -7.02 -22.37 -1.47
CA SER A 67 -7.68 -21.08 -1.69
C SER A 67 -8.45 -20.59 -0.44
N GLN A 68 -8.83 -21.50 0.43
CA GLN A 68 -9.53 -21.20 1.70
C GLN A 68 -8.58 -21.04 2.87
N MET A 69 -7.34 -21.51 2.73
CA MET A 69 -6.35 -21.40 3.78
C MET A 69 -5.83 -19.95 3.91
N ARG A 70 -5.68 -19.52 5.14
CA ARG A 70 -5.09 -18.23 5.51
C ARG A 70 -4.01 -18.47 6.53
N VAL A 71 -2.80 -18.05 6.23
CA VAL A 71 -1.65 -18.17 7.13
C VAL A 71 -1.10 -16.80 7.42
N TYR A 72 -0.73 -16.58 8.67
CA TYR A 72 -0.15 -15.32 9.13
C TYR A 72 1.10 -15.61 9.95
N PHE A 73 2.14 -14.82 9.72
CA PHE A 73 3.29 -14.67 10.59
C PHE A 73 3.08 -13.38 11.37
N ASN A 74 2.73 -13.48 12.65
CA ASN A 74 2.16 -12.38 13.43
C ASN A 74 0.95 -11.78 12.67
N GLN A 75 1.02 -10.53 12.26
CA GLN A 75 -0.05 -9.84 11.54
C GLN A 75 0.14 -9.84 10.00
N ARG A 76 1.24 -10.41 9.50
CA ARG A 76 1.54 -10.42 8.06
C ARG A 76 1.03 -11.70 7.41
N LYS A 77 0.14 -11.52 6.44
CA LYS A 77 -0.39 -12.64 5.64
C LYS A 77 0.72 -13.27 4.81
N ALA A 78 0.84 -14.58 4.90
CA ALA A 78 1.78 -15.38 4.12
C ALA A 78 1.15 -15.89 2.81
N PRO A 79 1.89 -15.94 1.70
CA PRO A 79 1.47 -16.66 0.51
C PRO A 79 1.34 -18.16 0.80
N VAL A 80 0.19 -18.73 0.46
CA VAL A 80 -0.04 -20.19 0.48
C VAL A 80 0.33 -20.73 -0.89
N ILE A 81 1.27 -21.67 -0.93
CA ILE A 81 1.75 -22.33 -2.16
C ILE A 81 0.85 -23.50 -2.51
N GLY A 82 0.48 -24.31 -1.52
CA GLY A 82 -0.33 -25.50 -1.72
C GLY A 82 -0.54 -26.31 -0.44
N VAL A 83 -1.29 -27.39 -0.58
CA VAL A 83 -1.58 -28.38 0.47
C VAL A 83 -1.25 -29.76 -0.07
N SER A 84 -0.69 -30.63 0.76
CA SER A 84 -0.44 -32.04 0.40
C SER A 84 -1.76 -32.77 0.11
N ARG A 85 -1.68 -33.84 -0.68
CA ARG A 85 -2.88 -34.58 -1.11
C ARG A 85 -3.68 -35.17 0.06
N ASP A 86 -2.99 -35.52 1.14
CA ASP A 86 -3.58 -36.09 2.36
C ASP A 86 -4.02 -35.02 3.37
N GLY A 87 -3.80 -33.74 3.08
CA GLY A 87 -4.19 -32.63 3.95
C GLY A 87 -3.37 -32.49 5.22
N THR A 88 -2.18 -33.08 5.27
CA THR A 88 -1.32 -33.08 6.47
C THR A 88 -0.21 -32.04 6.42
N GLU A 89 0.10 -31.50 5.24
CA GLU A 89 1.12 -30.47 5.05
C GLU A 89 0.56 -29.28 4.29
N LEU A 90 0.90 -28.08 4.76
CA LEU A 90 0.56 -26.81 4.13
C LEU A 90 1.86 -26.06 3.81
N TYR A 91 2.07 -25.77 2.55
CA TYR A 91 3.28 -25.11 2.02
C TYR A 91 3.04 -23.61 1.92
N VAL A 92 3.89 -22.84 2.58
CA VAL A 92 3.80 -21.38 2.61
C VAL A 92 5.15 -20.70 2.39
N GLN A 93 5.13 -19.41 2.11
CA GLN A 93 6.33 -18.59 2.12
C GLN A 93 6.28 -17.56 3.23
N ALA A 94 7.40 -17.36 3.93
CA ALA A 94 7.53 -16.33 4.93
C ALA A 94 7.29 -14.95 4.30
N PRO A 95 6.38 -14.13 4.85
CA PRO A 95 6.05 -12.81 4.30
C PRO A 95 7.16 -11.79 4.59
N ARG A 96 7.06 -10.62 3.98
CA ARG A 96 8.00 -9.53 4.21
C ARG A 96 7.80 -8.90 5.58
N LEU A 97 8.88 -8.80 6.36
CA LEU A 97 8.95 -8.09 7.65
C LEU A 97 7.80 -8.42 8.64
N PRO A 98 7.62 -9.68 9.02
CA PRO A 98 6.60 -10.08 9.98
C PRO A 98 6.98 -9.80 11.45
N GLY A 99 8.22 -9.39 11.71
CA GLY A 99 8.85 -9.25 13.02
C GLY A 99 9.96 -10.29 13.23
N ASP A 100 10.85 -10.07 14.18
CA ASP A 100 12.01 -10.95 14.42
C ASP A 100 11.61 -12.32 14.94
N THR A 101 10.58 -12.36 15.79
CA THR A 101 9.98 -13.59 16.33
C THR A 101 8.51 -13.62 15.95
N CYS A 102 8.11 -14.64 15.21
CA CYS A 102 6.76 -14.72 14.66
C CYS A 102 5.99 -15.90 15.20
N VAL A 103 4.77 -15.65 15.65
CA VAL A 103 3.76 -16.69 15.86
C VAL A 103 3.11 -16.98 14.51
N ILE A 104 3.09 -18.26 14.12
CA ILE A 104 2.42 -18.69 12.90
C ILE A 104 0.99 -19.11 13.24
N SER A 105 0.01 -18.46 12.60
CA SER A 105 -1.42 -18.75 12.75
C SER A 105 -1.98 -19.26 11.42
N VAL A 106 -2.85 -20.25 11.50
CA VAL A 106 -3.51 -20.87 10.34
C VAL A 106 -5.01 -20.83 10.54
N SER A 107 -5.74 -20.43 9.51
CA SER A 107 -7.20 -20.49 9.47
C SER A 107 -7.68 -21.17 8.19
N ASN A 108 -8.70 -22.01 8.34
CA ASN A 108 -9.39 -22.68 7.23
C ASN A 108 -10.76 -22.07 6.91
N GLY A 109 -11.04 -20.88 7.47
CA GLY A 109 -12.32 -20.18 7.32
C GLY A 109 -13.36 -20.55 8.36
N LYS A 110 -13.18 -21.65 9.12
CA LYS A 110 -14.01 -22.05 10.25
C LYS A 110 -13.25 -21.96 11.56
N ASP A 111 -12.09 -22.57 11.58
CA ASP A 111 -11.21 -22.64 12.73
C ASP A 111 -9.98 -21.76 12.49
N SER A 112 -9.40 -21.27 13.57
CA SER A 112 -8.13 -20.53 13.56
C SER A 112 -7.29 -20.99 14.74
N LEU A 113 -6.08 -21.46 14.46
CA LEU A 113 -5.15 -21.98 15.47
C LEU A 113 -3.77 -21.37 15.24
N SER A 114 -2.95 -21.36 16.29
CA SER A 114 -1.56 -20.92 16.24
C SER A 114 -0.64 -22.01 16.73
N TYR A 115 0.56 -22.08 16.15
CA TYR A 115 1.62 -22.93 16.68
C TYR A 115 2.14 -22.37 17.99
N GLU A 116 2.53 -23.24 18.91
CA GLU A 116 3.20 -22.85 20.16
C GLU A 116 4.65 -22.43 19.91
N GLU A 117 5.29 -23.11 18.96
CA GLU A 117 6.64 -22.76 18.50
C GLU A 117 6.63 -21.47 17.69
N THR A 118 7.69 -20.69 17.80
CA THR A 118 7.84 -19.43 17.05
C THR A 118 8.86 -19.57 15.93
N PHE A 119 8.60 -18.87 14.83
CA PHE A 119 9.50 -18.77 13.70
C PHE A 119 10.46 -17.58 13.91
N ALA A 120 11.77 -17.85 13.86
CA ALA A 120 12.79 -16.81 13.95
C ALA A 120 13.03 -16.20 12.55
N TYR A 121 12.59 -14.94 12.36
CA TYR A 121 12.74 -14.26 11.09
C TYR A 121 14.06 -13.49 11.03
N THR A 122 14.87 -13.81 10.02
CA THR A 122 16.12 -13.11 9.79
C THR A 122 15.92 -12.01 8.76
N VAL A 123 16.16 -10.77 9.16
CA VAL A 123 16.20 -9.63 8.24
C VAL A 123 17.52 -9.69 7.48
N SER A 124 17.44 -9.99 6.19
CA SER A 124 18.58 -9.85 5.28
C SER A 124 18.40 -8.51 4.56
N THR A 125 19.18 -7.51 4.94
CA THR A 125 19.20 -6.24 4.24
C THR A 125 20.31 -6.27 3.20
N THR A 126 19.92 -6.26 1.93
CA THR A 126 20.85 -6.09 0.82
C THR A 126 20.59 -4.73 0.20
N VAL A 127 21.63 -3.94 0.07
CA VAL A 127 21.58 -2.67 -0.64
C VAL A 127 22.23 -2.88 -2.00
N THR A 128 21.47 -2.57 -3.04
CA THR A 128 21.97 -2.65 -4.43
C THR A 128 21.69 -1.34 -5.14
N THR A 129 22.59 -0.95 -6.04
CA THR A 129 22.32 0.17 -6.95
C THR A 129 21.31 -0.29 -7.99
N VAL A 130 20.19 0.43 -8.09
CA VAL A 130 19.14 0.15 -9.08
C VAL A 130 19.53 0.78 -10.42
N CYS A 131 19.94 2.04 -10.41
CA CYS A 131 20.48 2.74 -11.58
C CYS A 131 21.38 3.89 -11.13
N GLY A 132 22.17 4.42 -12.06
CA GLY A 132 23.07 5.52 -11.77
C GLY A 132 24.49 5.07 -11.41
N ASN A 133 25.45 5.91 -11.75
CA ASN A 133 26.89 5.67 -11.51
C ASN A 133 27.57 6.84 -10.76
N GLY A 134 26.78 7.78 -10.24
CA GLY A 134 27.29 8.94 -9.49
C GLY A 134 27.82 10.10 -10.33
N THR A 135 27.68 10.10 -11.66
CA THR A 135 28.21 11.17 -12.53
C THR A 135 27.39 12.46 -12.55
N GLY A 136 26.16 12.45 -11.99
CA GLY A 136 25.26 13.61 -12.04
C GLY A 136 24.71 13.92 -13.45
N ILE A 137 24.81 12.97 -14.37
CA ILE A 137 24.21 13.05 -15.70
C ILE A 137 22.84 12.37 -15.65
N TYR A 138 21.83 12.95 -16.28
CA TYR A 138 20.53 12.32 -16.46
C TYR A 138 20.50 11.54 -17.78
N LYS A 139 20.23 10.23 -17.69
CA LYS A 139 20.09 9.36 -18.85
C LYS A 139 18.98 8.35 -18.60
N ALA A 140 17.91 8.41 -19.38
CA ALA A 140 16.85 7.41 -19.36
C ALA A 140 17.22 6.16 -20.17
N GLY A 141 16.43 5.09 -20.03
CA GLY A 141 16.59 3.81 -20.73
C GLY A 141 16.85 2.64 -19.79
N ASP A 142 17.52 1.60 -20.26
CA ASP A 142 17.81 0.39 -19.48
C ASP A 142 18.50 0.74 -18.16
N LEU A 143 18.01 0.11 -17.05
CA LEU A 143 18.48 0.43 -15.69
C LEU A 143 19.99 0.21 -15.50
N SER A 144 20.60 -0.71 -16.24
CA SER A 144 22.04 -0.96 -16.18
C SER A 144 22.88 0.19 -16.71
N GLU A 145 22.28 1.06 -17.57
CA GLU A 145 22.91 2.21 -18.18
C GLU A 145 22.29 3.54 -17.76
N ALA A 146 21.09 3.52 -17.22
CA ALA A 146 20.35 4.70 -16.80
C ALA A 146 21.10 5.46 -15.70
N GLN A 147 20.97 6.78 -15.69
CA GLN A 147 21.62 7.64 -14.71
C GLN A 147 20.65 8.69 -14.20
N VAL A 148 20.68 8.92 -12.91
CA VAL A 148 19.82 9.86 -12.21
C VAL A 148 20.52 10.37 -10.95
N SER A 149 20.29 11.62 -10.59
CA SER A 149 20.67 12.23 -9.32
C SER A 149 19.43 12.48 -8.47
N PRO A 150 18.91 11.47 -7.77
CA PRO A 150 17.64 11.58 -7.10
C PRO A 150 17.72 12.50 -5.87
N TYR A 151 16.84 13.49 -5.82
CA TYR A 151 16.60 14.29 -4.62
C TYR A 151 15.47 13.72 -3.79
N TYR A 152 14.40 13.29 -4.45
CA TYR A 152 13.22 12.76 -3.79
C TYR A 152 12.68 11.55 -4.54
N CYS A 153 11.99 10.68 -3.84
CA CYS A 153 11.28 9.56 -4.45
C CYS A 153 10.01 9.21 -3.69
N CYS A 154 9.09 8.56 -4.38
CA CYS A 154 7.96 7.85 -3.77
C CYS A 154 7.73 6.54 -4.53
N VAL A 155 6.94 5.64 -3.91
CA VAL A 155 6.67 4.32 -4.45
C VAL A 155 5.16 4.08 -4.43
N ASP A 156 4.59 3.62 -5.53
CA ASP A 156 3.18 3.23 -5.59
C ASP A 156 2.96 1.77 -5.12
N SER A 157 1.70 1.36 -5.03
CA SER A 157 1.34 0.01 -4.60
C SER A 157 1.73 -1.09 -5.61
N SER A 158 2.10 -0.71 -6.83
CA SER A 158 2.58 -1.62 -7.89
C SER A 158 4.11 -1.67 -7.96
N GLU A 159 4.79 -1.13 -6.95
CA GLU A 159 6.25 -1.07 -6.83
C GLU A 159 6.95 -0.20 -7.90
N ASN A 160 6.25 0.67 -8.62
CA ASN A 160 6.90 1.68 -9.42
C ASN A 160 7.54 2.72 -8.50
N VAL A 161 8.79 3.07 -8.78
CA VAL A 161 9.50 4.11 -8.05
C VAL A 161 9.51 5.38 -8.90
N PHE A 162 8.95 6.47 -8.37
CA PHE A 162 9.01 7.78 -9.00
C PHE A 162 10.15 8.57 -8.40
N VAL A 163 10.97 9.15 -9.27
CA VAL A 163 12.18 9.87 -8.89
C VAL A 163 12.06 11.32 -9.34
N ILE A 164 12.36 12.22 -8.43
CA ILE A 164 12.55 13.64 -8.74
C ILE A 164 14.05 13.92 -8.79
N ASP A 165 14.52 14.31 -9.93
CA ASP A 165 15.92 14.67 -10.18
C ASP A 165 16.06 16.18 -10.29
N HIS A 166 17.01 16.74 -9.57
CA HIS A 166 17.30 18.17 -9.62
C HIS A 166 18.72 18.39 -10.09
N SER A 167 18.88 19.34 -11.00
CA SER A 167 20.19 19.87 -11.37
C SER A 167 21.14 18.88 -12.02
N SER A 168 20.64 17.73 -12.49
CA SER A 168 21.45 16.85 -13.33
C SER A 168 21.81 17.56 -14.64
N SER A 169 23.01 17.27 -15.14
CA SER A 169 23.39 17.66 -16.48
C SER A 169 22.76 16.72 -17.51
N ASN A 170 22.38 17.26 -18.68
CA ASN A 170 22.03 16.45 -19.85
C ASN A 170 23.25 15.93 -20.62
N GLY A 171 24.44 16.13 -20.09
CA GLY A 171 25.71 15.82 -20.79
C GLY A 171 26.23 16.92 -21.69
N ASP A 172 25.39 17.88 -22.10
CA ASP A 172 25.72 19.00 -22.99
C ASP A 172 25.83 20.33 -22.22
N GLY A 173 25.92 20.28 -20.90
CA GLY A 173 26.06 21.44 -20.02
C GLY A 173 24.73 22.10 -19.61
N GLY A 174 23.59 21.58 -20.02
CA GLY A 174 22.26 22.00 -19.56
C GLY A 174 21.85 21.30 -18.25
N SER A 175 21.07 22.00 -17.42
CA SER A 175 20.45 21.38 -16.24
C SER A 175 19.15 20.68 -16.63
N VAL A 176 18.88 19.54 -16.00
CA VAL A 176 17.65 18.77 -16.15
C VAL A 176 16.91 18.74 -14.82
N ASN A 177 15.63 19.08 -14.85
CA ASN A 177 14.69 18.86 -13.73
C ASN A 177 13.85 17.65 -14.08
N GLY A 178 14.37 16.46 -13.79
CA GLY A 178 13.78 15.21 -14.23
C GLY A 178 12.68 14.73 -13.30
N ILE A 179 11.56 14.34 -13.87
CA ILE A 179 10.57 13.48 -13.23
C ILE A 179 10.58 12.19 -14.00
N ALA A 180 10.94 11.10 -13.35
CA ALA A 180 11.09 9.80 -13.99
C ALA A 180 10.43 8.69 -13.17
N ARG A 181 10.13 7.58 -13.83
CA ARG A 181 9.63 6.36 -13.21
C ARG A 181 10.58 5.21 -13.49
N ILE A 182 10.98 4.52 -12.45
CA ILE A 182 11.67 3.23 -12.57
C ILE A 182 10.59 2.16 -12.74
N ASP A 183 10.62 1.51 -13.87
CA ASP A 183 9.77 0.37 -14.19
C ASP A 183 10.57 -0.93 -14.12
N PHE A 184 10.39 -1.70 -13.05
CA PHE A 184 11.09 -2.97 -12.87
C PHE A 184 10.59 -4.08 -13.80
N LYS A 185 9.42 -3.92 -14.41
CA LYS A 185 8.87 -4.92 -15.35
C LYS A 185 9.56 -4.84 -16.71
N THR A 186 9.82 -3.61 -17.17
CA THR A 186 10.54 -3.36 -18.43
C THR A 186 12.04 -3.19 -18.22
N ASN A 187 12.50 -3.09 -16.98
CA ASN A 187 13.88 -2.79 -16.60
C ASN A 187 14.35 -1.43 -17.11
N GLU A 188 13.50 -0.40 -17.00
CA GLU A 188 13.78 0.91 -17.59
C GLU A 188 13.57 2.07 -16.61
N LEU A 189 14.39 3.12 -16.74
CA LEU A 189 14.11 4.45 -16.26
C LEU A 189 13.37 5.23 -17.35
N VAL A 190 12.08 5.48 -17.13
CA VAL A 190 11.21 6.16 -18.08
C VAL A 190 11.09 7.62 -17.71
N THR A 191 11.49 8.53 -18.59
CA THR A 191 11.30 9.97 -18.41
C THR A 191 9.82 10.33 -18.53
N ILE A 192 9.27 10.99 -17.52
CA ILE A 192 7.92 11.56 -17.54
C ILE A 192 7.99 13.03 -17.99
N SER A 193 8.92 13.80 -17.43
CA SER A 193 9.12 15.21 -17.77
C SER A 193 10.52 15.68 -17.42
N THR A 194 11.02 16.68 -18.14
CA THR A 194 12.27 17.40 -17.83
C THR A 194 12.04 18.90 -17.63
N GLN A 195 10.77 19.32 -17.50
CA GLN A 195 10.40 20.75 -17.54
C GLN A 195 10.07 21.34 -16.16
N TYR A 196 9.72 20.49 -15.18
CA TYR A 196 9.18 20.97 -13.92
C TYR A 196 10.13 20.73 -12.76
N TYR A 197 10.49 21.80 -12.07
CA TYR A 197 11.20 21.72 -10.80
C TYR A 197 10.19 21.30 -9.72
N ALA A 198 10.14 20.00 -9.46
CA ALA A 198 9.23 19.41 -8.49
C ALA A 198 9.97 19.06 -7.19
N ASN A 199 9.25 19.07 -6.07
CA ASN A 199 9.77 18.71 -4.76
C ASN A 199 9.21 17.35 -4.29
N VAL A 200 9.18 17.12 -2.99
CA VAL A 200 8.85 15.82 -2.40
C VAL A 200 7.48 15.32 -2.87
N PRO A 201 7.43 14.23 -3.63
CA PRO A 201 6.19 13.68 -4.14
C PRO A 201 5.45 12.84 -3.09
N CYS A 202 4.14 12.67 -3.29
CA CYS A 202 3.34 11.69 -2.56
C CYS A 202 2.53 10.81 -3.52
N VAL A 203 2.07 9.69 -3.00
CA VAL A 203 1.12 8.79 -3.70
C VAL A 203 -0.20 8.81 -2.96
N ASP A 204 -1.29 9.09 -3.65
CA ASP A 204 -2.64 8.91 -3.09
C ASP A 204 -2.91 7.40 -2.94
N PRO A 205 -3.14 6.90 -1.72
CA PRO A 205 -3.32 5.48 -1.48
C PRO A 205 -4.58 4.88 -2.14
N VAL A 206 -5.57 5.71 -2.47
CA VAL A 206 -6.83 5.27 -3.07
C VAL A 206 -6.74 5.22 -4.59
N THR A 207 -6.29 6.31 -5.21
CA THR A 207 -6.26 6.44 -6.68
C THR A 207 -4.93 6.00 -7.28
N GLN A 208 -3.88 5.87 -6.45
CA GLN A 208 -2.49 5.62 -6.85
C GLN A 208 -1.89 6.72 -7.72
N LYS A 209 -2.51 7.87 -7.79
CA LYS A 209 -1.93 9.04 -8.45
C LYS A 209 -0.70 9.50 -7.69
N VAL A 210 0.33 9.86 -8.44
CA VAL A 210 1.52 10.52 -7.89
C VAL A 210 1.37 12.02 -8.09
N MET A 211 1.60 12.77 -7.02
CA MET A 211 1.51 14.22 -7.04
C MET A 211 2.77 14.82 -6.43
N ALA A 212 3.28 15.87 -7.07
CA ALA A 212 4.47 16.56 -6.59
C ALA A 212 4.30 18.09 -6.69
N PRO A 213 4.58 18.83 -5.60
CA PRO A 213 4.52 20.29 -5.63
C PRO A 213 5.63 20.86 -6.52
N THR A 214 5.35 21.97 -7.18
CA THR A 214 6.35 22.72 -7.95
C THR A 214 6.61 24.08 -7.29
N GLU A 215 7.71 24.71 -7.63
CA GLU A 215 8.10 26.00 -7.06
C GLU A 215 7.69 27.22 -7.91
N THR A 216 6.99 27.00 -9.02
CA THR A 216 6.73 28.06 -10.01
C THR A 216 5.61 29.02 -9.60
N THR A 217 4.46 28.50 -9.16
CA THR A 217 3.33 29.33 -8.71
C THR A 217 2.77 28.82 -7.39
N VAL A 218 2.01 29.67 -6.69
CA VAL A 218 1.51 29.39 -5.34
C VAL A 218 0.75 28.06 -5.23
N GLY A 219 -0.09 27.73 -6.21
CA GLY A 219 -0.91 26.51 -6.15
C GLY A 219 -0.51 25.42 -7.12
N MET A 220 0.53 25.63 -7.93
CA MET A 220 0.85 24.69 -9.00
C MET A 220 1.53 23.42 -8.47
N PHE A 221 1.11 22.30 -9.01
CA PHE A 221 1.72 20.98 -8.80
C PHE A 221 1.54 20.11 -10.04
N VAL A 222 2.28 19.03 -10.10
CA VAL A 222 2.16 18.02 -11.16
C VAL A 222 1.48 16.79 -10.63
N GLU A 223 0.64 16.20 -11.46
CA GLU A 223 -0.11 14.98 -11.19
C GLU A 223 0.18 13.95 -12.30
N MET A 224 0.40 12.71 -11.91
CA MET A 224 0.61 11.57 -12.81
C MET A 224 -0.38 10.47 -12.45
N ASP A 225 -1.25 10.09 -13.39
CA ASP A 225 -2.33 9.14 -13.17
C ASP A 225 -1.98 7.77 -13.78
N PRO A 226 -2.01 6.65 -13.02
CA PRO A 226 -1.75 5.33 -13.57
C PRO A 226 -2.72 4.94 -14.71
N LYS A 227 -3.94 5.44 -14.68
CA LYS A 227 -4.95 5.21 -15.74
C LYS A 227 -4.59 5.88 -17.07
N GLU A 228 -3.71 6.85 -17.04
CA GLU A 228 -3.22 7.59 -18.20
C GLU A 228 -1.75 7.27 -18.49
N MET A 229 -1.30 6.06 -18.12
CA MET A 229 0.08 5.62 -18.29
C MET A 229 1.10 6.60 -17.70
N TRP A 230 0.76 7.22 -16.57
CA TRP A 230 1.58 8.19 -15.86
C TRP A 230 1.84 9.50 -16.63
N GLY A 231 1.00 9.82 -17.61
CA GLY A 231 1.04 11.10 -18.31
C GLY A 231 0.94 12.26 -17.31
N LEU A 232 1.87 13.22 -17.41
CA LEU A 232 1.92 14.36 -16.49
C LEU A 232 0.86 15.40 -16.83
N ARG A 233 0.13 15.82 -15.81
CA ARG A 233 -0.79 16.96 -15.87
C ARG A 233 -0.42 18.02 -14.83
N VAL A 234 -0.48 19.27 -15.26
CA VAL A 234 -0.34 20.39 -14.33
C VAL A 234 -1.68 20.71 -13.70
N ARG A 235 -1.68 20.90 -12.38
CA ARG A 235 -2.84 21.27 -11.57
C ARG A 235 -2.53 22.54 -10.78
N ASP A 236 -3.58 23.23 -10.36
CA ASP A 236 -3.46 24.42 -9.53
C ASP A 236 -4.59 24.46 -8.48
N PHE A 237 -4.21 24.52 -7.20
CA PHE A 237 -5.12 24.71 -6.09
C PHE A 237 -5.12 26.15 -5.54
N GLY A 238 -4.19 26.98 -6.00
CA GLY A 238 -3.94 28.31 -5.40
C GLY A 238 -5.09 29.29 -5.54
N ALA A 239 -5.84 29.20 -6.64
CA ALA A 239 -7.05 30.02 -6.84
C ALA A 239 -8.24 29.59 -5.97
N LYS A 240 -8.18 28.41 -5.35
CA LYS A 240 -9.24 27.84 -4.52
C LYS A 240 -9.03 28.04 -3.02
N ILE A 241 -7.95 28.72 -2.63
CA ILE A 241 -7.63 29.00 -1.22
C ILE A 241 -8.19 30.36 -0.80
N ASP A 242 -8.88 30.38 0.32
CA ASP A 242 -9.22 31.61 1.03
C ASP A 242 -8.02 32.05 1.89
N TRP A 243 -7.17 32.90 1.31
CA TRP A 243 -5.98 33.45 1.97
C TRP A 243 -6.30 34.45 3.10
N SER A 244 -7.55 34.91 3.23
CA SER A 244 -7.93 35.79 4.34
C SER A 244 -7.85 35.09 5.71
N LYS A 245 -7.82 33.76 5.71
CA LYS A 245 -7.62 32.93 6.92
C LYS A 245 -6.16 32.82 7.36
N SER A 246 -5.22 33.27 6.53
CA SER A 246 -3.80 33.30 6.87
C SER A 246 -3.41 34.64 7.44
N SER A 247 -2.76 34.67 8.60
CA SER A 247 -2.23 35.91 9.20
C SER A 247 -1.09 36.51 8.35
N ALA A 248 -0.35 35.67 7.64
CA ALA A 248 0.69 36.08 6.70
C ALA A 248 0.16 36.38 5.29
N GLY A 249 -1.14 36.16 5.04
CA GLY A 249 -1.75 36.35 3.74
C GLY A 249 -1.31 35.33 2.69
N ARG A 250 -1.48 35.65 1.41
CA ARG A 250 -1.04 34.80 0.31
C ARG A 250 0.49 34.81 0.21
N PRO A 251 1.15 33.63 0.08
CA PRO A 251 2.60 33.58 -0.15
C PRO A 251 3.02 34.38 -1.37
N ALA A 252 4.15 35.09 -1.25
CA ALA A 252 4.71 35.89 -2.35
C ALA A 252 5.24 35.03 -3.53
N ASN A 253 5.61 33.78 -3.23
CA ASN A 253 6.09 32.81 -4.23
C ASN A 253 5.49 31.44 -4.00
N GLY A 254 5.73 30.53 -4.95
CA GLY A 254 5.18 29.19 -4.97
C GLY A 254 5.98 28.13 -4.22
N TYR A 255 6.99 28.49 -3.46
CA TYR A 255 7.89 27.54 -2.83
C TYR A 255 7.18 26.63 -1.83
N LYS A 256 6.98 25.38 -2.23
CA LYS A 256 6.35 24.29 -1.49
C LYS A 256 7.32 23.11 -1.45
N HIS A 257 7.67 22.64 -0.27
CA HIS A 257 8.72 21.64 -0.10
C HIS A 257 8.22 20.19 -0.20
N THR A 258 6.98 19.94 0.15
CA THR A 258 6.50 18.56 0.24
C THR A 258 5.00 18.45 0.01
N PHE A 259 4.59 17.32 -0.54
CA PHE A 259 3.23 16.82 -0.42
C PHE A 259 3.25 15.58 0.46
N VAL A 260 2.30 15.50 1.40
CA VAL A 260 2.09 14.34 2.27
C VAL A 260 0.61 14.02 2.31
N VAL A 261 0.26 12.78 2.02
CA VAL A 261 -1.12 12.30 2.22
C VAL A 261 -1.27 11.86 3.66
N ASN A 262 -2.27 12.41 4.35
CA ASN A 262 -2.65 11.94 5.67
C ASN A 262 -3.56 10.69 5.52
N PRO A 263 -3.14 9.52 6.00
CA PRO A 263 -3.90 8.28 5.81
C PRO A 263 -5.21 8.23 6.61
N TYR A 264 -5.40 9.13 7.58
CA TYR A 264 -6.60 9.16 8.42
C TYR A 264 -7.75 9.95 7.79
N ASP A 265 -7.46 11.01 7.04
CA ASP A 265 -8.48 11.85 6.42
C ASP A 265 -8.41 11.88 4.88
N GLY A 266 -7.37 11.29 4.28
CA GLY A 266 -7.19 11.19 2.83
C GLY A 266 -6.84 12.50 2.13
N PHE A 267 -6.56 13.56 2.87
CA PHE A 267 -6.16 14.84 2.29
C PHE A 267 -4.66 14.94 2.10
N ILE A 268 -4.25 15.79 1.18
CA ILE A 268 -2.85 16.17 0.98
C ILE A 268 -2.55 17.38 1.85
N TYR A 269 -1.39 17.36 2.49
CA TYR A 269 -0.87 18.50 3.23
C TYR A 269 0.41 18.99 2.58
N THR A 270 0.54 20.31 2.50
CA THR A 270 1.76 20.97 2.04
C THR A 270 2.09 22.15 2.92
N ARG A 271 3.37 22.47 3.01
CA ARG A 271 3.86 23.67 3.69
C ARG A 271 4.51 24.61 2.68
N PHE A 272 4.14 25.86 2.73
CA PHE A 272 4.84 26.92 2.01
C PHE A 272 6.08 27.38 2.79
N TYR A 273 7.07 27.86 2.07
CA TYR A 273 8.32 28.36 2.67
C TYR A 273 8.08 29.39 3.78
N TYR A 274 7.09 30.24 3.61
CA TYR A 274 6.72 31.28 4.57
C TYR A 274 5.82 30.82 5.70
N GLY A 275 5.67 29.53 5.92
CA GLY A 275 5.06 28.98 7.12
C GLY A 275 3.61 28.51 7.00
N GLN A 276 2.88 28.89 5.95
CA GLN A 276 1.48 28.41 5.79
C GLN A 276 1.46 26.89 5.55
N VAL A 277 0.62 26.20 6.32
CA VAL A 277 0.26 24.81 6.10
C VAL A 277 -1.11 24.77 5.46
N VAL A 278 -1.18 24.08 4.34
CA VAL A 278 -2.40 23.99 3.52
C VAL A 278 -2.83 22.53 3.40
N LYS A 279 -4.13 22.30 3.59
CA LYS A 279 -4.80 21.03 3.37
C LYS A 279 -5.51 21.09 2.02
N ILE A 280 -5.35 20.05 1.20
CA ILE A 280 -5.82 20.00 -0.18
C ILE A 280 -6.64 18.72 -0.37
N ASN A 281 -7.84 18.83 -0.94
CA ASN A 281 -8.62 17.68 -1.37
C ASN A 281 -7.98 17.08 -2.65
N PRO A 282 -7.57 15.81 -2.67
CA PRO A 282 -6.88 15.22 -3.82
C PRO A 282 -7.77 15.02 -5.06
N VAL A 283 -9.09 15.16 -4.91
CA VAL A 283 -10.05 14.95 -6.01
C VAL A 283 -10.56 16.27 -6.56
N THR A 284 -10.98 17.22 -5.68
CA THR A 284 -11.56 18.50 -6.10
C THR A 284 -10.53 19.62 -6.21
N TYR A 285 -9.35 19.42 -5.62
CA TYR A 285 -8.27 20.39 -5.45
C TYR A 285 -8.70 21.64 -4.67
N GLU A 286 -9.83 21.56 -3.95
CA GLU A 286 -10.18 22.56 -2.95
C GLU A 286 -9.15 22.53 -1.83
N ALA A 287 -8.77 23.71 -1.37
CA ALA A 287 -7.70 23.81 -0.41
C ALA A 287 -7.99 24.89 0.63
N GLU A 288 -7.48 24.69 1.84
CA GLU A 288 -7.65 25.61 2.96
C GLU A 288 -6.36 25.76 3.76
N VAL A 289 -6.14 26.95 4.31
CA VAL A 289 -5.06 27.18 5.28
C VAL A 289 -5.49 26.57 6.62
N VAL A 290 -4.68 25.61 7.10
CA VAL A 290 -4.91 24.91 8.37
C VAL A 290 -4.27 25.64 9.53
N CYS A 291 -3.02 26.08 9.31
CA CYS A 291 -2.28 26.92 10.23
C CYS A 291 -1.20 27.70 9.50
N ASP A 292 -0.75 28.79 10.10
CA ASP A 292 0.41 29.55 9.66
C ASP A 292 1.18 30.10 10.86
N THR A 293 2.43 30.48 10.62
CA THR A 293 3.20 31.22 11.63
C THR A 293 2.92 32.71 11.49
N PRO A 294 2.62 33.42 12.57
CA PRO A 294 2.61 34.87 12.56
C PRO A 294 3.99 35.37 12.09
N ASN A 295 4.02 36.21 11.08
CA ASN A 295 5.24 36.84 10.53
C ASN A 295 6.04 36.00 9.50
N GLY A 296 5.55 34.87 9.01
CA GLY A 296 6.25 34.11 7.98
C GLY A 296 7.56 33.47 8.43
N ASP A 297 7.76 33.33 9.73
CA ASP A 297 8.92 32.63 10.26
C ASP A 297 8.90 31.15 9.85
N SER A 298 10.02 30.69 9.32
CA SER A 298 10.18 29.27 9.06
C SER A 298 10.08 28.50 10.38
N PHE A 299 9.30 27.43 10.40
CA PHE A 299 9.46 26.42 11.44
C PHE A 299 10.92 25.95 11.35
N GLY A 300 11.72 26.27 12.37
CA GLY A 300 13.12 25.92 12.43
C GLY A 300 13.36 24.41 12.41
#